data_7ef5219675048f452354325558eb84fa
#
_entry.id   7ef5219675048f452354325558eb84fa
#
_cell.length_a   1.000
_cell.length_b   1.000
_cell.length_c   1.000
_cell.angle_alpha   90.00
_cell.angle_beta   90.00
_cell.angle_gamma   90.00
#
_symmetry.space_group_name_H-M   'P 1'
#
loop_
_entity.id
_entity.type
_entity.pdbx_description
1 polymer ?
#
loop_
_entity_poly.entity_id
_entity_poly.type
_entity_poly.pdbx_seq_one_letter_code
_entity_poly.pdbx_strand_id
1 'polypeptide(L)'
;MASEERNGMNRLAGKVAIVTGGASGMGRATVMRFLAEGAKVLVADLNEVNGAETLAVAKAQGFGDCVGFVRCDVAKETDVAAMVSEARSRFGRLDIAFLNAGVGGAFGPIAETSVEDWDYTFAVLTRSVFLGMKHASQAMKDHGDGGVILVTASIAGMVGGGGSHAYSAAKAACISLIENVATELGPHRIRVVGIAPGVISTPLVHRGRPDKYEKQFGQQPWPDRGEPEHIADVATFLASEEARFITGETVKVDGGLLAQGVALWGTGADNTFMKSAGVNRGTTGEAMVVRALHSGDQKK
;
A
#
# COMPACT_ATOMS: atom_id res chain seq x y z
N MET A 1 -3.73 26.82 0.83
CA MET A 1 -5.00 26.85 0.11
C MET A 1 -5.91 25.81 0.75
N ALA A 2 -7.14 26.17 1.01
CA ALA A 2 -8.07 25.45 1.86
C ALA A 2 -8.29 24.00 1.43
N SER A 3 -8.44 23.12 2.40
CA SER A 3 -8.99 21.78 2.28
C SER A 3 -10.41 21.89 1.70
N GLU A 4 -10.54 21.82 0.38
CA GLU A 4 -11.82 21.50 -0.22
C GLU A 4 -12.23 20.13 0.32
N GLU A 5 -13.37 20.13 1.00
CA GLU A 5 -14.08 18.94 1.45
C GLU A 5 -14.17 17.98 0.26
N ARG A 6 -13.37 16.91 0.26
CA ARG A 6 -13.54 15.80 -0.66
C ARG A 6 -14.82 15.07 -0.22
N ASN A 7 -15.96 15.57 -0.67
CA ASN A 7 -17.22 14.83 -0.56
C ASN A 7 -17.00 13.45 -1.19
N GLY A 8 -17.09 12.40 -0.39
CA GLY A 8 -16.94 11.03 -0.85
C GLY A 8 -17.96 10.73 -1.94
N MET A 9 -17.57 9.97 -2.95
CA MET A 9 -18.46 9.53 -4.02
C MET A 9 -19.32 8.33 -3.62
N ASN A 10 -19.30 7.93 -2.34
CA ASN A 10 -20.00 6.76 -1.79
C ASN A 10 -19.61 5.43 -2.49
N ARG A 11 -18.39 5.32 -2.99
CA ARG A 11 -17.91 4.13 -3.73
C ARG A 11 -17.91 2.85 -2.90
N LEU A 12 -17.88 2.98 -1.58
CA LEU A 12 -17.88 1.87 -0.63
C LEU A 12 -19.17 1.84 0.22
N ALA A 13 -20.24 2.46 -0.24
CA ALA A 13 -21.51 2.54 0.49
C ALA A 13 -22.01 1.14 0.86
N GLY A 14 -22.29 0.94 2.17
CA GLY A 14 -22.81 -0.32 2.72
C GLY A 14 -21.76 -1.44 2.84
N LYS A 15 -20.52 -1.24 2.42
CA LYS A 15 -19.43 -2.21 2.59
C LYS A 15 -18.88 -2.19 4.02
N VAL A 16 -18.43 -3.34 4.48
CA VAL A 16 -17.74 -3.50 5.77
C VAL A 16 -16.27 -3.83 5.50
N ALA A 17 -15.40 -3.03 6.09
CA ALA A 17 -13.95 -3.15 5.92
C ALA A 17 -13.23 -3.44 7.24
N ILE A 18 -12.17 -4.23 7.17
CA ILE A 18 -11.11 -4.31 8.19
C ILE A 18 -9.87 -3.62 7.63
N VAL A 19 -9.20 -2.81 8.45
CA VAL A 19 -7.89 -2.23 8.14
C VAL A 19 -6.92 -2.59 9.25
N THR A 20 -5.95 -3.47 8.96
CA THR A 20 -4.88 -3.79 9.92
C THR A 20 -3.79 -2.71 9.88
N GLY A 21 -3.19 -2.40 11.04
CA GLY A 21 -2.31 -1.24 11.18
C GLY A 21 -3.04 0.08 10.96
N GLY A 22 -4.35 0.09 11.26
CA GLY A 22 -5.25 1.22 10.98
C GLY A 22 -5.14 2.39 11.97
N ALA A 23 -4.29 2.27 12.99
CA ALA A 23 -4.10 3.29 14.00
C ALA A 23 -3.08 4.39 13.63
N SER A 24 -2.35 4.24 12.51
CA SER A 24 -1.34 5.23 12.10
C SER A 24 -1.08 5.22 10.57
N GLY A 25 -0.38 6.24 10.08
CA GLY A 25 0.16 6.31 8.73
C GLY A 25 -0.85 5.98 7.64
N MET A 26 -0.46 5.14 6.68
CA MET A 26 -1.29 4.72 5.54
C MET A 26 -2.59 4.05 5.98
N GLY A 27 -2.53 3.23 7.05
CA GLY A 27 -3.72 2.57 7.58
C GLY A 27 -4.75 3.56 8.09
N ARG A 28 -4.35 4.54 8.92
CA ARG A 28 -5.26 5.60 9.42
C ARG A 28 -5.85 6.42 8.28
N ALA A 29 -5.02 6.84 7.31
CA ALA A 29 -5.51 7.57 6.14
C ALA A 29 -6.55 6.76 5.36
N THR A 30 -6.32 5.46 5.20
CA THR A 30 -7.28 4.56 4.53
C THR A 30 -8.56 4.39 5.34
N VAL A 31 -8.48 4.25 6.67
CA VAL A 31 -9.67 4.21 7.54
C VAL A 31 -10.54 5.43 7.30
N MET A 32 -9.96 6.64 7.36
CA MET A 32 -10.69 7.89 7.17
C MET A 32 -11.27 7.99 5.76
N ARG A 33 -10.51 7.57 4.75
CA ARG A 33 -10.99 7.58 3.37
C ARG A 33 -12.13 6.58 3.14
N PHE A 34 -12.05 5.36 3.65
CA PHE A 34 -13.12 4.36 3.54
C PHE A 34 -14.41 4.82 4.23
N LEU A 35 -14.30 5.44 5.41
CA LEU A 35 -15.45 6.03 6.10
C LEU A 35 -16.09 7.14 5.27
N ALA A 36 -15.30 8.04 4.69
CA ALA A 36 -15.78 9.11 3.81
C ALA A 36 -16.45 8.59 2.53
N GLU A 37 -16.12 7.36 2.10
CA GLU A 37 -16.75 6.69 0.95
C GLU A 37 -17.91 5.78 1.35
N GLY A 38 -18.39 5.87 2.60
CA GLY A 38 -19.61 5.20 3.07
C GLY A 38 -19.43 3.78 3.61
N ALA A 39 -18.19 3.32 3.81
CA ALA A 39 -17.93 2.03 4.45
C ALA A 39 -18.11 2.10 5.98
N LYS A 40 -18.39 0.93 6.58
CA LYS A 40 -18.16 0.71 8.01
C LYS A 40 -16.79 0.07 8.18
N VAL A 41 -15.98 0.56 9.13
CA VAL A 41 -14.58 0.16 9.24
C VAL A 41 -14.25 -0.34 10.65
N LEU A 42 -13.70 -1.55 10.73
CA LEU A 42 -13.03 -2.06 11.93
C LEU A 42 -11.52 -1.76 11.83
N VAL A 43 -11.04 -0.90 12.71
CA VAL A 43 -9.62 -0.59 12.87
C VAL A 43 -8.99 -1.69 13.70
N ALA A 44 -8.00 -2.40 13.18
CA ALA A 44 -7.26 -3.41 13.90
C ALA A 44 -5.80 -2.97 14.06
N ASP A 45 -5.34 -2.85 15.30
CA ASP A 45 -3.96 -2.43 15.59
C ASP A 45 -3.50 -2.97 16.94
N LEU A 46 -2.19 -3.07 17.12
CA LEU A 46 -1.59 -3.43 18.41
C LEU A 46 -1.57 -2.24 19.37
N ASN A 47 -1.53 -1.01 18.84
CA ASN A 47 -1.43 0.23 19.61
C ASN A 47 -2.81 0.79 19.95
N GLU A 48 -3.27 0.54 21.17
CA GLU A 48 -4.58 0.98 21.67
C GLU A 48 -4.69 2.50 21.80
N VAL A 49 -3.59 3.20 22.13
CA VAL A 49 -3.58 4.66 22.26
C VAL A 49 -3.84 5.31 20.89
N ASN A 50 -3.08 4.92 19.88
CA ASN A 50 -3.28 5.43 18.51
C ASN A 50 -4.62 4.97 17.93
N GLY A 51 -5.11 3.78 18.34
CA GLY A 51 -6.44 3.30 17.98
C GLY A 51 -7.54 4.21 18.52
N ALA A 52 -7.45 4.58 19.79
CA ALA A 52 -8.38 5.53 20.43
C ALA A 52 -8.37 6.90 19.76
N GLU A 53 -7.18 7.41 19.37
CA GLU A 53 -7.06 8.66 18.60
C GLU A 53 -7.76 8.56 17.23
N THR A 54 -7.54 7.44 16.50
CA THR A 54 -8.19 7.22 15.21
C THR A 54 -9.71 7.22 15.35
N LEU A 55 -10.24 6.54 16.38
CA LEU A 55 -11.68 6.58 16.67
C LEU A 55 -12.18 7.99 17.02
N ALA A 56 -11.42 8.75 17.80
CA ALA A 56 -11.79 10.11 18.17
C ALA A 56 -11.88 11.03 16.93
N VAL A 57 -10.89 10.94 16.02
CA VAL A 57 -10.89 11.67 14.75
C VAL A 57 -12.09 11.28 13.90
N ALA A 58 -12.38 9.99 13.75
CA ALA A 58 -13.53 9.50 12.98
C ALA A 58 -14.86 9.98 13.57
N LYS A 59 -15.03 9.93 14.89
CA LYS A 59 -16.21 10.43 15.58
C LYS A 59 -16.41 11.93 15.40
N ALA A 60 -15.33 12.72 15.47
CA ALA A 60 -15.39 14.17 15.26
C ALA A 60 -15.82 14.55 13.84
N GLN A 61 -15.62 13.66 12.86
CA GLN A 61 -16.09 13.81 11.48
C GLN A 61 -17.46 13.16 11.21
N GLY A 62 -18.18 12.75 12.26
CA GLY A 62 -19.52 12.18 12.13
C GLY A 62 -19.60 10.68 11.84
N PHE A 63 -18.49 9.95 11.86
CA PHE A 63 -18.44 8.51 11.53
C PHE A 63 -18.54 7.59 12.76
N GLY A 64 -19.00 8.09 13.91
CA GLY A 64 -18.97 7.36 15.18
C GLY A 64 -19.59 5.97 15.14
N ASP A 65 -20.74 5.82 14.47
CA ASP A 65 -21.47 4.55 14.34
C ASP A 65 -20.91 3.63 13.25
N CYS A 66 -20.02 4.15 12.39
CA CYS A 66 -19.44 3.43 11.27
C CYS A 66 -18.02 2.94 11.55
N VAL A 67 -17.44 3.24 12.72
CA VAL A 67 -16.07 2.87 13.07
C VAL A 67 -16.01 2.06 14.37
N GLY A 68 -15.15 1.05 14.39
CA GLY A 68 -14.81 0.27 15.58
C GLY A 68 -13.31 0.08 15.69
N PHE A 69 -12.84 -0.32 16.87
CA PHE A 69 -11.45 -0.69 17.11
C PHE A 69 -11.37 -2.05 17.80
N VAL A 70 -10.37 -2.83 17.42
CA VAL A 70 -9.98 -4.06 18.11
C VAL A 70 -8.46 -4.10 18.23
N ARG A 71 -7.98 -4.43 19.44
CA ARG A 71 -6.56 -4.73 19.61
C ARG A 71 -6.25 -6.06 18.93
N CYS A 72 -5.28 -6.08 18.02
CA CYS A 72 -4.91 -7.25 17.25
C CYS A 72 -3.40 -7.32 17.03
N ASP A 73 -2.79 -8.39 17.50
CA ASP A 73 -1.44 -8.79 17.08
C ASP A 73 -1.59 -9.66 15.83
N VAL A 74 -1.35 -9.07 14.68
CA VAL A 74 -1.52 -9.74 13.37
C VAL A 74 -0.61 -10.96 13.18
N ALA A 75 0.44 -11.11 14.00
CA ALA A 75 1.30 -12.30 13.99
C ALA A 75 0.66 -13.50 14.72
N LYS A 76 -0.48 -13.31 15.42
CA LYS A 76 -1.21 -14.36 16.16
C LYS A 76 -2.49 -14.72 15.45
N GLU A 77 -2.65 -15.99 15.11
CA GLU A 77 -3.85 -16.47 14.42
C GLU A 77 -5.13 -16.24 15.21
N THR A 78 -5.09 -16.45 16.54
CA THR A 78 -6.22 -16.23 17.44
C THR A 78 -6.75 -14.80 17.38
N ASP A 79 -5.84 -13.80 17.32
CA ASP A 79 -6.21 -12.40 17.25
C ASP A 79 -6.79 -12.04 15.88
N VAL A 80 -6.22 -12.60 14.79
CA VAL A 80 -6.72 -12.39 13.42
C VAL A 80 -8.11 -13.01 13.26
N ALA A 81 -8.34 -14.22 13.79
CA ALA A 81 -9.67 -14.85 13.77
C ALA A 81 -10.69 -14.02 14.57
N ALA A 82 -10.30 -13.55 15.76
CA ALA A 82 -11.15 -12.71 16.60
C ALA A 82 -11.48 -11.36 15.93
N MET A 83 -10.53 -10.73 15.25
CA MET A 83 -10.72 -9.51 14.47
C MET A 83 -11.79 -9.70 13.38
N VAL A 84 -11.73 -10.79 12.62
CA VAL A 84 -12.72 -11.07 11.56
C VAL A 84 -14.10 -11.36 12.18
N SER A 85 -14.15 -12.10 13.29
CA SER A 85 -15.39 -12.35 14.05
C SER A 85 -16.02 -11.07 14.57
N GLU A 86 -15.19 -10.13 15.10
CA GLU A 86 -15.68 -8.83 15.61
C GLU A 86 -16.29 -7.99 14.48
N ALA A 87 -15.67 -7.93 13.30
CA ALA A 87 -16.22 -7.20 12.16
C ALA A 87 -17.60 -7.74 11.76
N ARG A 88 -17.75 -9.07 11.72
CA ARG A 88 -19.03 -9.75 11.41
C ARG A 88 -20.06 -9.51 12.50
N SER A 89 -19.68 -9.61 13.76
CA SER A 89 -20.57 -9.40 14.90
C SER A 89 -21.08 -7.96 14.95
N ARG A 90 -20.18 -7.00 14.75
CA ARG A 90 -20.48 -5.56 14.88
C ARG A 90 -21.24 -5.00 13.68
N PHE A 91 -20.85 -5.41 12.47
CA PHE A 91 -21.33 -4.81 11.22
C PHE A 91 -22.09 -5.77 10.30
N GLY A 92 -22.19 -7.04 10.67
CA GLY A 92 -23.01 -8.06 10.01
C GLY A 92 -22.29 -8.87 8.93
N ARG A 93 -21.18 -8.36 8.36
CA ARG A 93 -20.46 -9.00 7.23
C ARG A 93 -19.00 -8.54 7.16
N LEU A 94 -18.27 -9.03 6.17
CA LEU A 94 -16.94 -8.54 5.79
C LEU A 94 -16.83 -8.53 4.27
N ASP A 95 -16.62 -7.35 3.68
CA ASP A 95 -16.49 -7.17 2.22
C ASP A 95 -15.05 -6.81 1.80
N ILE A 96 -14.31 -6.11 2.66
CA ILE A 96 -13.00 -5.58 2.36
C ILE A 96 -12.05 -5.92 3.51
N ALA A 97 -10.91 -6.55 3.20
CA ALA A 97 -9.83 -6.75 4.16
C ALA A 97 -8.57 -6.05 3.65
N PHE A 98 -8.18 -4.94 4.27
CA PHE A 98 -6.91 -4.29 3.96
C PHE A 98 -5.83 -4.74 4.95
N LEU A 99 -5.01 -5.69 4.51
CA LEU A 99 -3.90 -6.28 5.25
C LEU A 99 -2.67 -5.36 5.13
N ASN A 100 -2.68 -4.29 5.92
CA ASN A 100 -1.73 -3.19 5.82
C ASN A 100 -0.69 -3.18 6.96
N ALA A 101 -0.97 -3.82 8.08
CA ALA A 101 -0.05 -3.84 9.23
C ALA A 101 1.37 -4.25 8.85
N GLY A 102 2.35 -3.53 9.35
CA GLY A 102 3.75 -3.82 9.04
C GLY A 102 4.73 -3.09 9.92
N VAL A 103 5.96 -3.57 9.88
CA VAL A 103 7.13 -3.04 10.60
C VAL A 103 8.32 -2.94 9.64
N GLY A 104 9.37 -2.22 10.03
CA GLY A 104 10.64 -2.21 9.29
C GLY A 104 11.39 -3.54 9.34
N GLY A 105 11.13 -4.36 10.34
CA GLY A 105 11.75 -5.67 10.54
C GLY A 105 13.25 -5.61 10.83
N ALA A 106 13.91 -6.75 10.64
CA ALA A 106 15.36 -6.90 10.82
C ALA A 106 16.15 -6.03 9.84
N PHE A 107 17.23 -5.47 10.31
CA PHE A 107 18.16 -4.66 9.51
C PHE A 107 19.61 -4.96 9.91
N GLY A 108 20.55 -4.61 9.04
CA GLY A 108 21.97 -4.84 9.21
C GLY A 108 22.56 -5.77 8.14
N PRO A 109 23.87 -6.09 8.22
CA PRO A 109 24.50 -7.04 7.32
C PRO A 109 23.89 -8.44 7.47
N ILE A 110 23.87 -9.23 6.39
CA ILE A 110 23.24 -10.55 6.37
C ILE A 110 23.83 -11.50 7.43
N ALA A 111 25.13 -11.46 7.65
CA ALA A 111 25.82 -12.28 8.62
C ALA A 111 25.51 -11.94 10.09
N GLU A 112 24.99 -10.72 10.32
CA GLU A 112 24.66 -10.22 11.65
C GLU A 112 23.15 -10.28 11.96
N THR A 113 22.33 -10.67 10.99
CA THR A 113 20.89 -10.81 11.19
C THR A 113 20.59 -12.08 11.97
N SER A 114 19.99 -11.95 13.17
CA SER A 114 19.59 -13.12 13.98
C SER A 114 18.40 -13.86 13.34
N VAL A 115 18.28 -15.15 13.63
CA VAL A 115 17.13 -15.95 13.20
C VAL A 115 15.84 -15.41 13.84
N GLU A 116 15.91 -14.99 15.08
CA GLU A 116 14.79 -14.45 15.84
C GLU A 116 14.24 -13.16 15.21
N ASP A 117 15.12 -12.25 14.79
CA ASP A 117 14.72 -11.01 14.10
C ASP A 117 14.16 -11.28 12.70
N TRP A 118 14.74 -12.26 12.01
CA TRP A 118 14.21 -12.76 10.74
C TRP A 118 12.80 -13.32 10.91
N ASP A 119 12.61 -14.24 11.87
CA ASP A 119 11.32 -14.90 12.13
C ASP A 119 10.25 -13.89 12.57
N TYR A 120 10.62 -12.92 13.43
CA TYR A 120 9.73 -11.82 13.81
C TYR A 120 9.29 -11.02 12.57
N THR A 121 10.23 -10.70 11.68
CA THR A 121 9.94 -9.94 10.45
C THR A 121 8.93 -10.67 9.56
N PHE A 122 9.15 -11.96 9.33
CA PHE A 122 8.23 -12.79 8.55
C PHE A 122 6.89 -13.03 9.26
N ALA A 123 6.90 -13.13 10.58
CA ALA A 123 5.67 -13.26 11.35
C ALA A 123 4.75 -12.05 11.16
N VAL A 124 5.31 -10.83 11.23
CA VAL A 124 4.51 -9.61 11.12
C VAL A 124 4.20 -9.25 9.65
N LEU A 125 5.13 -9.48 8.71
CA LEU A 125 4.95 -8.99 7.33
C LEU A 125 4.31 -10.02 6.39
N THR A 126 4.61 -11.32 6.56
CA THR A 126 4.18 -12.37 5.62
C THR A 126 3.13 -13.30 6.23
N ARG A 127 3.41 -13.87 7.42
CA ARG A 127 2.45 -14.75 8.09
C ARG A 127 1.15 -14.03 8.41
N SER A 128 1.20 -12.77 8.81
CA SER A 128 0.02 -11.96 9.05
C SER A 128 -0.87 -11.81 7.80
N VAL A 129 -0.25 -11.64 6.63
CA VAL A 129 -0.96 -11.56 5.35
C VAL A 129 -1.64 -12.90 5.04
N PHE A 130 -0.92 -14.02 5.20
CA PHE A 130 -1.52 -15.35 5.06
C PHE A 130 -2.70 -15.56 6.00
N LEU A 131 -2.56 -15.22 7.29
CA LEU A 131 -3.63 -15.36 8.27
C LEU A 131 -4.84 -14.48 7.93
N GLY A 132 -4.58 -13.23 7.52
CA GLY A 132 -5.61 -12.31 7.07
C GLY A 132 -6.37 -12.83 5.86
N MET A 133 -5.66 -13.34 4.83
CA MET A 133 -6.27 -13.98 3.66
C MET A 133 -7.11 -15.19 4.05
N LYS A 134 -6.58 -16.06 4.91
CA LYS A 134 -7.27 -17.27 5.39
C LYS A 134 -8.62 -16.95 6.03
N HIS A 135 -8.66 -16.07 7.01
CA HIS A 135 -9.87 -15.79 7.76
C HIS A 135 -10.83 -14.84 7.03
N ALA A 136 -10.32 -13.83 6.30
CA ALA A 136 -11.17 -12.94 5.53
C ALA A 136 -11.84 -13.66 4.36
N SER A 137 -11.11 -14.51 3.61
CA SER A 137 -11.69 -15.24 2.48
C SER A 137 -12.82 -16.19 2.95
N GLN A 138 -12.67 -16.84 4.10
CA GLN A 138 -13.73 -17.68 4.64
C GLN A 138 -14.97 -16.84 4.98
N ALA A 139 -14.80 -15.68 5.63
CA ALA A 139 -15.91 -14.80 5.95
C ALA A 139 -16.63 -14.28 4.70
N MET A 140 -15.87 -13.97 3.62
CA MET A 140 -16.42 -13.53 2.33
C MET A 140 -17.12 -14.69 1.59
N LYS A 141 -16.60 -15.90 1.66
CA LYS A 141 -17.25 -17.10 1.10
C LYS A 141 -18.59 -17.40 1.82
N ASP A 142 -18.65 -17.19 3.15
CA ASP A 142 -19.84 -17.49 3.96
C ASP A 142 -21.08 -16.66 3.54
N HIS A 143 -20.91 -15.40 3.13
CA HIS A 143 -22.04 -14.60 2.65
C HIS A 143 -22.26 -14.68 1.13
N GLY A 144 -21.27 -15.14 0.35
CA GLY A 144 -21.43 -15.49 -1.06
C GLY A 144 -21.42 -14.32 -2.07
N ASP A 145 -21.35 -13.07 -1.62
CA ASP A 145 -21.39 -11.89 -2.50
C ASP A 145 -19.99 -11.49 -3.04
N GLY A 146 -18.96 -12.27 -2.70
CA GLY A 146 -17.57 -11.94 -3.04
C GLY A 146 -16.94 -10.93 -2.09
N GLY A 147 -15.89 -10.24 -2.53
CA GLY A 147 -15.18 -9.27 -1.72
C GLY A 147 -13.83 -8.89 -2.29
N VAL A 148 -13.04 -8.15 -1.50
CA VAL A 148 -11.68 -7.82 -1.89
C VAL A 148 -10.71 -7.87 -0.71
N ILE A 149 -9.57 -8.50 -0.93
CA ILE A 149 -8.43 -8.52 -0.02
C ILE A 149 -7.34 -7.64 -0.63
N LEU A 150 -7.03 -6.54 0.03
CA LEU A 150 -5.93 -5.65 -0.33
C LEU A 150 -4.74 -5.95 0.57
N VAL A 151 -3.53 -5.94 0.01
CA VAL A 151 -2.30 -6.24 0.73
C VAL A 151 -1.28 -5.13 0.52
N THR A 152 -0.75 -4.57 1.58
CA THR A 152 0.41 -3.67 1.50
C THR A 152 1.68 -4.49 1.25
N ALA A 153 2.08 -4.58 -0.01
CA ALA A 153 3.39 -5.05 -0.44
C ALA A 153 4.45 -3.93 -0.25
N SER A 154 5.42 -3.85 -1.13
CA SER A 154 6.39 -2.76 -1.21
C SER A 154 7.15 -2.85 -2.53
N ILE A 155 7.63 -1.73 -3.06
CA ILE A 155 8.62 -1.74 -4.15
C ILE A 155 9.89 -2.48 -3.73
N ALA A 156 10.20 -2.54 -2.43
CA ALA A 156 11.34 -3.31 -1.92
C ALA A 156 11.23 -4.83 -2.14
N GLY A 157 10.01 -5.36 -2.34
CA GLY A 157 9.79 -6.75 -2.75
C GLY A 157 9.97 -7.01 -4.24
N MET A 158 10.15 -5.95 -5.05
CA MET A 158 10.25 -6.03 -6.51
C MET A 158 11.67 -5.80 -7.03
N VAL A 159 12.57 -5.23 -6.23
CA VAL A 159 13.91 -4.83 -6.65
C VAL A 159 14.93 -5.04 -5.53
N GLY A 160 16.17 -5.39 -5.91
CA GLY A 160 17.28 -5.42 -4.96
C GLY A 160 17.66 -4.01 -4.48
N GLY A 161 18.04 -3.90 -3.20
CA GLY A 161 18.45 -2.61 -2.60
C GLY A 161 17.31 -1.68 -2.17
N GLY A 162 16.05 -2.10 -2.33
CA GLY A 162 14.88 -1.30 -1.93
C GLY A 162 14.58 -1.31 -0.43
N GLY A 163 15.20 -2.21 0.34
CA GLY A 163 15.02 -2.35 1.78
C GLY A 163 16.02 -3.31 2.40
N SER A 164 15.86 -3.62 3.70
CA SER A 164 16.66 -4.66 4.35
C SER A 164 16.35 -6.06 3.79
N HIS A 165 17.25 -7.01 3.96
CA HIS A 165 17.13 -8.36 3.40
C HIS A 165 15.82 -9.06 3.81
N ALA A 166 15.54 -9.10 5.12
CA ALA A 166 14.34 -9.74 5.66
C ALA A 166 13.06 -9.03 5.22
N TYR A 167 13.05 -7.69 5.24
CA TYR A 167 11.90 -6.90 4.78
C TYR A 167 11.60 -7.14 3.29
N SER A 168 12.63 -7.04 2.44
CA SER A 168 12.49 -7.23 0.98
C SER A 168 12.00 -8.63 0.65
N ALA A 169 12.59 -9.66 1.28
CA ALA A 169 12.18 -11.05 1.11
C ALA A 169 10.73 -11.28 1.57
N ALA A 170 10.34 -10.73 2.73
CA ALA A 170 8.99 -10.83 3.25
C ALA A 170 7.96 -10.16 2.31
N LYS A 171 8.30 -8.98 1.75
CA LYS A 171 7.42 -8.27 0.80
C LYS A 171 7.35 -8.94 -0.57
N ALA A 172 8.43 -9.59 -1.03
CA ALA A 172 8.40 -10.44 -2.22
C ALA A 172 7.48 -11.66 -2.02
N ALA A 173 7.54 -12.29 -0.84
CA ALA A 173 6.62 -13.37 -0.50
C ALA A 173 5.15 -12.93 -0.47
N CYS A 174 4.86 -11.70 -0.03
CA CYS A 174 3.50 -11.14 -0.12
C CYS A 174 3.02 -11.01 -1.57
N ILE A 175 3.88 -10.56 -2.49
CA ILE A 175 3.54 -10.43 -3.92
C ILE A 175 3.18 -11.82 -4.48
N SER A 176 4.00 -12.83 -4.20
CA SER A 176 3.70 -14.20 -4.63
C SER A 176 2.39 -14.74 -4.02
N LEU A 177 2.08 -14.44 -2.74
CA LEU A 177 0.81 -14.82 -2.13
C LEU A 177 -0.38 -14.15 -2.84
N ILE A 178 -0.28 -12.88 -3.20
CA ILE A 178 -1.33 -12.14 -3.92
C ILE A 178 -1.67 -12.86 -5.23
N GLU A 179 -0.67 -13.19 -6.04
CA GLU A 179 -0.84 -13.86 -7.33
C GLU A 179 -1.51 -15.23 -7.18
N ASN A 180 -0.97 -16.06 -6.28
CA ASN A 180 -1.46 -17.43 -6.09
C ASN A 180 -2.87 -17.47 -5.48
N VAL A 181 -3.12 -16.69 -4.43
CA VAL A 181 -4.43 -16.68 -3.75
C VAL A 181 -5.52 -16.05 -4.61
N ALA A 182 -5.18 -15.09 -5.48
CA ALA A 182 -6.13 -14.51 -6.44
C ALA A 182 -6.71 -15.57 -7.39
N THR A 183 -5.90 -16.51 -7.84
CA THR A 183 -6.36 -17.60 -8.74
C THR A 183 -7.29 -18.57 -8.03
N GLU A 184 -7.03 -18.86 -6.75
CA GLU A 184 -7.89 -19.71 -5.92
C GLU A 184 -9.25 -19.06 -5.63
N LEU A 185 -9.23 -17.76 -5.29
CA LEU A 185 -10.42 -17.05 -4.79
C LEU A 185 -11.29 -16.44 -5.91
N GLY A 186 -10.77 -16.31 -7.12
CA GLY A 186 -11.49 -15.77 -8.27
C GLY A 186 -12.86 -16.40 -8.53
N PRO A 187 -13.02 -17.74 -8.50
CA PRO A 187 -14.33 -18.40 -8.65
C PRO A 187 -15.37 -17.99 -7.60
N HIS A 188 -14.91 -17.51 -6.43
CA HIS A 188 -15.77 -17.00 -5.36
C HIS A 188 -16.03 -15.48 -5.47
N ARG A 189 -15.63 -14.83 -6.58
CA ARG A 189 -15.72 -13.37 -6.76
C ARG A 189 -14.98 -12.58 -5.70
N ILE A 190 -13.93 -13.15 -5.11
CA ILE A 190 -13.05 -12.49 -4.15
C ILE A 190 -11.78 -12.09 -4.90
N ARG A 191 -11.51 -10.79 -4.96
CA ARG A 191 -10.29 -10.25 -5.55
C ARG A 191 -9.17 -10.18 -4.50
N VAL A 192 -7.94 -10.41 -4.94
CA VAL A 192 -6.75 -10.21 -4.12
C VAL A 192 -5.81 -9.28 -4.87
N VAL A 193 -5.51 -8.12 -4.32
CA VAL A 193 -4.74 -7.08 -5.00
C VAL A 193 -3.69 -6.49 -4.06
N GLY A 194 -2.49 -6.35 -4.57
CA GLY A 194 -1.37 -5.72 -3.88
C GLY A 194 -1.28 -4.22 -4.14
N ILE A 195 -0.82 -3.51 -3.14
CA ILE A 195 -0.35 -2.14 -3.28
C ILE A 195 1.12 -2.14 -2.90
N ALA A 196 2.01 -1.67 -3.77
CA ALA A 196 3.44 -1.55 -3.52
C ALA A 196 3.84 -0.08 -3.39
N PRO A 197 3.83 0.48 -2.17
CA PRO A 197 4.26 1.85 -1.94
C PRO A 197 5.74 2.04 -2.24
N GLY A 198 6.09 3.24 -2.72
CA GLY A 198 7.43 3.78 -2.66
C GLY A 198 7.77 4.35 -1.28
N VAL A 199 8.46 5.48 -1.25
CA VAL A 199 8.79 6.17 0.00
C VAL A 199 7.61 7.06 0.41
N ILE A 200 6.82 6.59 1.38
CA ILE A 200 5.65 7.31 1.89
C ILE A 200 5.98 7.91 3.27
N SER A 201 5.63 9.19 3.46
CA SER A 201 5.85 9.94 4.69
C SER A 201 4.97 9.42 5.83
N THR A 202 5.46 8.45 6.56
CA THR A 202 4.75 7.79 7.68
C THR A 202 5.61 7.74 8.93
N PRO A 203 5.03 7.61 10.13
CA PRO A 203 5.78 7.41 11.36
C PRO A 203 6.76 6.22 11.31
N LEU A 204 6.42 5.16 10.55
CA LEU A 204 7.30 4.01 10.33
C LEU A 204 8.60 4.41 9.62
N VAL A 205 8.53 5.28 8.61
CA VAL A 205 9.67 5.73 7.82
C VAL A 205 10.48 6.77 8.57
N HIS A 206 9.84 7.86 9.01
CA HIS A 206 10.57 9.03 9.53
C HIS A 206 10.73 9.05 11.05
N ARG A 207 10.09 8.14 11.79
CA ARG A 207 10.19 8.03 13.27
C ARG A 207 10.05 9.38 13.99
N GLY A 208 9.09 10.21 13.53
CA GLY A 208 8.85 11.55 14.07
C GLY A 208 9.85 12.64 13.62
N ARG A 209 10.75 12.34 12.69
CA ARG A 209 11.78 13.28 12.18
C ARG A 209 11.79 13.31 10.64
N PRO A 210 10.73 13.81 9.99
CA PRO A 210 10.59 13.79 8.53
C PRO A 210 11.72 14.56 7.81
N ASP A 211 12.22 15.66 8.40
CA ASP A 211 13.34 16.45 7.91
C ASP A 211 14.61 15.65 7.62
N LYS A 212 14.86 14.59 8.38
CA LYS A 212 16.01 13.69 8.16
C LYS A 212 15.87 12.77 6.95
N TYR A 213 14.68 12.68 6.39
CA TYR A 213 14.34 11.77 5.29
C TYR A 213 14.00 12.51 3.98
N GLU A 214 14.18 13.81 3.91
CA GLU A 214 13.89 14.63 2.70
C GLU A 214 14.59 14.09 1.44
N LYS A 215 15.83 13.63 1.58
CA LYS A 215 16.58 13.04 0.46
C LYS A 215 15.89 11.77 -0.06
N GLN A 216 15.33 10.95 0.82
CA GLN A 216 14.63 9.73 0.45
C GLN A 216 13.29 10.05 -0.22
N PHE A 217 12.57 11.07 0.27
CA PHE A 217 11.30 11.51 -0.30
C PHE A 217 11.45 12.12 -1.71
N GLY A 218 12.62 12.67 -2.05
CA GLY A 218 12.89 13.29 -3.35
C GLY A 218 13.53 12.34 -4.38
N GLN A 219 13.54 11.03 -4.16
CA GLN A 219 14.20 10.11 -5.10
C GLN A 219 13.32 9.74 -6.31
N GLN A 220 12.00 9.83 -6.20
CA GLN A 220 11.10 9.56 -7.32
C GLN A 220 11.07 10.72 -8.33
N PRO A 221 10.75 10.44 -9.62
CA PRO A 221 10.60 11.50 -10.65
C PRO A 221 9.43 12.45 -10.38
N TRP A 222 8.37 11.95 -9.72
CA TRP A 222 7.23 12.78 -9.34
C TRP A 222 7.67 13.82 -8.30
N PRO A 223 7.38 15.12 -8.50
CA PRO A 223 7.95 16.20 -7.67
C PRO A 223 7.41 16.22 -6.24
N ASP A 224 6.18 15.73 -6.03
CA ASP A 224 5.56 15.76 -4.72
C ASP A 224 5.98 14.56 -3.87
N ARG A 225 6.09 14.77 -2.56
CA ARG A 225 6.36 13.72 -1.60
C ARG A 225 5.20 12.71 -1.55
N GLY A 226 5.52 11.44 -1.41
CA GLY A 226 4.53 10.40 -1.17
C GLY A 226 3.90 10.55 0.21
N GLU A 227 2.57 10.74 0.27
CA GLU A 227 1.81 10.90 1.50
C GLU A 227 0.86 9.70 1.71
N PRO A 228 0.44 9.41 2.96
CA PRO A 228 -0.48 8.33 3.28
C PRO A 228 -1.78 8.36 2.47
N GLU A 229 -2.27 9.55 2.15
CA GLU A 229 -3.50 9.79 1.38
C GLU A 229 -3.40 9.22 -0.04
N HIS A 230 -2.21 9.24 -0.67
CA HIS A 230 -2.01 8.65 -2.00
C HIS A 230 -2.25 7.13 -1.97
N ILE A 231 -1.87 6.46 -0.88
CA ILE A 231 -2.14 5.03 -0.69
C ILE A 231 -3.62 4.80 -0.40
N ALA A 232 -4.24 5.64 0.42
CA ALA A 232 -5.66 5.55 0.76
C ALA A 232 -6.56 5.73 -0.48
N ASP A 233 -6.21 6.65 -1.39
CA ASP A 233 -6.94 6.88 -2.65
C ASP A 233 -6.87 5.64 -3.55
N VAL A 234 -5.69 5.04 -3.72
CA VAL A 234 -5.51 3.81 -4.51
C VAL A 234 -6.22 2.63 -3.84
N ALA A 235 -6.09 2.46 -2.50
CA ALA A 235 -6.80 1.42 -1.77
C ALA A 235 -8.31 1.52 -1.95
N THR A 236 -8.86 2.74 -1.92
CA THR A 236 -10.28 3.00 -2.14
C THR A 236 -10.73 2.60 -3.54
N PHE A 237 -9.99 3.01 -4.57
CA PHE A 237 -10.25 2.60 -5.96
C PHE A 237 -10.23 1.07 -6.10
N LEU A 238 -9.18 0.43 -5.60
CA LEU A 238 -9.04 -1.03 -5.68
C LEU A 238 -10.11 -1.78 -4.88
N ALA A 239 -10.63 -1.18 -3.80
CA ALA A 239 -11.72 -1.73 -3.01
C ALA A 239 -13.09 -1.60 -3.69
N SER A 240 -13.25 -0.67 -4.62
CA SER A 240 -14.52 -0.34 -5.27
C SER A 240 -14.87 -1.29 -6.43
N GLU A 241 -16.10 -1.16 -6.94
CA GLU A 241 -16.57 -1.84 -8.14
C GLU A 241 -15.90 -1.35 -9.43
N GLU A 242 -15.28 -0.17 -9.40
CA GLU A 242 -14.50 0.36 -10.54
C GLU A 242 -13.30 -0.55 -10.88
N ALA A 243 -12.75 -1.23 -9.86
CA ALA A 243 -11.64 -2.17 -9.98
C ALA A 243 -12.08 -3.65 -10.11
N ARG A 244 -13.35 -3.95 -10.43
CA ARG A 244 -13.93 -5.31 -10.39
C ARG A 244 -13.21 -6.34 -11.27
N PHE A 245 -12.39 -5.92 -12.23
CA PHE A 245 -11.63 -6.81 -13.11
C PHE A 245 -10.12 -6.82 -12.80
N ILE A 246 -9.70 -6.22 -11.66
CA ILE A 246 -8.31 -6.21 -11.20
C ILE A 246 -8.18 -7.19 -10.05
N THR A 247 -7.42 -8.28 -10.26
CA THR A 247 -7.06 -9.27 -9.25
C THR A 247 -5.72 -9.93 -9.62
N GLY A 248 -4.95 -10.39 -8.64
CA GLY A 248 -3.63 -10.99 -8.86
C GLY A 248 -2.53 -10.00 -9.21
N GLU A 249 -2.81 -8.70 -9.24
CA GLU A 249 -1.86 -7.64 -9.59
C GLU A 249 -1.34 -6.94 -8.34
N THR A 250 -0.12 -6.42 -8.41
CA THR A 250 0.46 -5.54 -7.38
C THR A 250 0.78 -4.17 -7.99
N VAL A 251 -0.06 -3.20 -7.66
CA VAL A 251 0.01 -1.82 -8.19
C VAL A 251 1.11 -1.03 -7.48
N LYS A 252 2.08 -0.53 -8.24
CA LYS A 252 3.11 0.39 -7.71
C LYS A 252 2.53 1.78 -7.47
N VAL A 253 2.75 2.32 -6.27
CA VAL A 253 2.38 3.68 -5.88
C VAL A 253 3.63 4.35 -5.33
N ASP A 254 4.53 4.71 -6.22
CA ASP A 254 5.92 5.06 -5.91
C ASP A 254 6.42 6.34 -6.59
N GLY A 255 5.53 7.13 -7.19
CA GLY A 255 5.88 8.34 -7.92
C GLY A 255 6.83 8.08 -9.11
N GLY A 256 6.82 6.86 -9.65
CA GLY A 256 7.68 6.44 -10.76
C GLY A 256 9.10 6.03 -10.33
N LEU A 257 9.34 5.81 -9.04
CA LEU A 257 10.68 5.49 -8.51
C LEU A 257 11.27 4.25 -9.19
N LEU A 258 10.53 3.16 -9.31
CA LEU A 258 11.03 1.95 -10.01
C LEU A 258 11.02 2.09 -11.54
N ALA A 259 10.26 3.01 -12.10
CA ALA A 259 10.25 3.24 -13.54
C ALA A 259 11.52 3.93 -14.05
N GLN A 260 12.26 4.60 -13.16
CA GLN A 260 13.54 5.24 -13.53
C GLN A 260 14.60 4.23 -14.00
N GLY A 261 14.55 3.00 -13.49
CA GLY A 261 15.55 1.98 -13.80
C GLY A 261 16.96 2.39 -13.37
N VAL A 262 17.95 1.85 -14.09
CA VAL A 262 19.36 2.23 -13.90
C VAL A 262 19.64 3.48 -14.72
N ALA A 263 20.13 4.53 -14.07
CA ALA A 263 20.42 5.82 -14.71
C ALA A 263 21.74 5.79 -15.53
N LEU A 264 21.84 4.88 -16.49
CA LEU A 264 23.05 4.73 -17.34
C LEU A 264 23.39 6.00 -18.13
N TRP A 265 22.39 6.81 -18.43
CA TRP A 265 22.52 8.00 -19.29
C TRP A 265 22.19 9.29 -18.56
N GLY A 266 22.16 9.27 -17.23
CA GLY A 266 21.74 10.39 -16.39
C GLY A 266 20.24 10.38 -16.09
N THR A 267 19.79 11.30 -15.23
CA THR A 267 18.38 11.46 -14.80
C THR A 267 17.86 12.85 -15.12
N GLY A 268 16.57 12.97 -15.35
CA GLY A 268 15.91 14.25 -15.60
C GLY A 268 16.59 15.06 -16.70
N ALA A 269 16.87 16.33 -16.48
CA ALA A 269 17.54 17.23 -17.43
C ALA A 269 18.99 16.83 -17.77
N ASP A 270 19.63 16.03 -16.90
CA ASP A 270 20.99 15.52 -17.13
C ASP A 270 21.04 14.26 -17.98
N ASN A 271 19.89 13.67 -18.29
CA ASN A 271 19.81 12.53 -19.18
C ASN A 271 20.29 12.92 -20.59
N THR A 272 21.27 12.16 -21.10
CA THR A 272 21.87 12.43 -22.42
C THR A 272 20.83 12.46 -23.55
N PHE A 273 19.79 11.59 -23.47
CA PHE A 273 18.73 11.56 -24.47
C PHE A 273 17.76 12.74 -24.40
N MET A 274 17.79 13.51 -23.31
CA MET A 274 16.95 14.71 -23.15
C MET A 274 17.65 16.00 -23.61
N LYS A 275 18.93 15.93 -23.98
CA LYS A 275 19.73 17.11 -24.40
C LYS A 275 19.61 17.44 -25.87
N SER A 276 19.15 16.50 -26.68
CA SER A 276 18.94 16.69 -28.11
C SER A 276 17.80 15.82 -28.62
N ALA A 277 17.14 16.23 -29.68
CA ALA A 277 16.14 15.43 -30.35
C ALA A 277 16.64 14.98 -31.71
N GLY A 278 16.34 13.75 -32.10
CA GLY A 278 16.79 13.25 -33.39
C GLY A 278 16.59 11.75 -33.55
N VAL A 279 17.16 11.24 -34.63
CA VAL A 279 17.14 9.80 -34.93
C VAL A 279 18.58 9.33 -35.17
N ASN A 280 19.01 8.37 -34.37
CA ASN A 280 20.23 7.63 -34.63
C ASN A 280 19.86 6.42 -35.52
N ARG A 281 20.44 6.36 -36.73
CA ARG A 281 20.15 5.32 -37.74
C ARG A 281 21.12 4.14 -37.66
N GLY A 282 21.89 4.07 -36.58
CA GLY A 282 22.84 2.95 -36.36
C GLY A 282 23.90 2.85 -37.44
N THR A 283 24.11 1.64 -37.95
CA THR A 283 25.13 1.33 -38.96
C THR A 283 24.59 1.27 -40.40
N THR A 284 23.44 1.88 -40.67
CA THR A 284 22.83 1.88 -42.02
C THR A 284 23.60 2.69 -43.03
N GLY A 285 24.60 3.45 -42.65
CA GLY A 285 25.33 4.40 -43.53
C GLY A 285 24.65 5.74 -43.74
N GLU A 286 23.44 5.91 -43.17
CA GLU A 286 22.73 7.18 -43.21
C GLU A 286 23.16 8.10 -42.05
N ALA A 287 23.23 9.40 -42.30
CA ALA A 287 23.61 10.36 -41.29
C ALA A 287 22.60 10.42 -40.13
N MET A 288 23.08 10.56 -38.90
CA MET A 288 22.24 10.84 -37.75
C MET A 288 21.54 12.20 -37.93
N VAL A 289 20.23 12.22 -37.73
CA VAL A 289 19.44 13.45 -37.74
C VAL A 289 19.34 14.01 -36.33
N VAL A 290 19.96 15.16 -36.07
CA VAL A 290 19.88 15.86 -34.78
C VAL A 290 19.17 17.19 -34.98
N ARG A 291 18.23 17.49 -34.09
CA ARG A 291 17.47 18.75 -34.07
C ARG A 291 17.77 19.49 -32.78
N ALA A 292 17.96 20.80 -32.86
CA ALA A 292 18.06 21.64 -31.68
C ALA A 292 16.75 21.67 -30.91
N LEU A 293 16.80 21.53 -29.61
CA LEU A 293 15.63 21.75 -28.75
C LEU A 293 15.40 23.26 -28.62
N HIS A 294 14.18 23.73 -28.85
CA HIS A 294 13.83 25.13 -28.66
C HIS A 294 13.88 25.46 -27.17
N SER A 295 14.57 26.53 -26.82
CA SER A 295 14.79 27.00 -25.44
C SER A 295 13.51 27.37 -24.68
N GLY A 296 12.34 27.26 -25.29
CA GLY A 296 11.02 27.51 -24.70
C GLY A 296 10.45 26.34 -23.89
N ASP A 297 10.91 25.11 -24.12
CA ASP A 297 10.30 23.91 -23.51
C ASP A 297 10.97 23.47 -22.19
N GLN A 298 11.96 24.21 -21.71
CA GLN A 298 12.68 23.89 -20.45
C GLN A 298 12.13 24.60 -19.20
N LYS A 299 11.00 25.32 -19.33
CA LYS A 299 10.32 25.94 -18.18
C LYS A 299 8.86 25.48 -18.12
N LYS A 300 8.66 24.32 -17.52
CA LYS A 300 7.43 24.05 -16.78
C LYS A 300 7.70 22.96 -15.76
#